data_2351a4de90faf15fe6ee209ea966f268
#
_entry.id   2351a4de90faf15fe6ee209ea966f268
#
_cell.length_a   1.000
_cell.length_b   1.000
_cell.length_c   1.000
_cell.angle_alpha   90.00
_cell.angle_beta   90.00
_cell.angle_gamma   90.00
#
_symmetry.space_group_name_H-M   'P 1'
#
loop_
_entity.id
_entity.type
_entity.pdbx_description
1 polymer ?
#
loop_
_entity_poly.entity_id
_entity_poly.type
_entity_poly.pdbx_seq_one_letter_code
_entity_poly.pdbx_strand_id
1 'polypeptide(L)'
;MDPRPRQKTIVTGVIGADTHIVGNRILTMGLEKAGYKVVSLGALTPAPEFVKAAVETAADAILVSSLYGQGELDCRGFRDLCVEAGLERILLYVGGNLIVGKHPWDIVEKLFLDMGFDRAAPPGTRVETVLDWLATDFAARAAA
;
A
#
# COMPACT_ATOMS: atom_id res chain seq x y z
N MET A 1 -12.82 26.79 -12.37
CA MET A 1 -11.72 25.84 -12.11
C MET A 1 -11.26 25.99 -10.65
N ASP A 2 -11.24 24.91 -9.92
CA ASP A 2 -10.77 24.92 -8.52
C ASP A 2 -9.24 24.99 -8.52
N PRO A 3 -8.62 26.05 -7.94
CA PRO A 3 -7.18 26.16 -7.91
C PRO A 3 -6.49 25.21 -6.92
N ARG A 4 -7.26 24.54 -6.06
CA ARG A 4 -6.68 23.61 -5.09
C ARG A 4 -6.26 22.31 -5.77
N PRO A 5 -5.16 21.69 -5.34
CA PRO A 5 -4.78 20.37 -5.85
C PRO A 5 -5.89 19.34 -5.62
N ARG A 6 -6.04 18.42 -6.57
CA ARG A 6 -6.99 17.32 -6.40
C ARG A 6 -6.60 16.49 -5.17
N GLN A 7 -7.59 16.16 -4.35
CA GLN A 7 -7.38 15.28 -3.19
C GLN A 7 -6.89 13.92 -3.68
N LYS A 8 -5.79 13.44 -3.11
CA LYS A 8 -5.25 12.12 -3.45
C LYS A 8 -6.11 11.02 -2.85
N THR A 9 -6.33 9.96 -3.60
CA THR A 9 -7.11 8.80 -3.19
C THR A 9 -6.17 7.62 -2.96
N ILE A 10 -6.33 6.95 -1.81
CA ILE A 10 -5.49 5.84 -1.40
C ILE A 10 -6.38 4.63 -1.10
N VAL A 11 -6.09 3.50 -1.73
CA VAL A 11 -6.75 2.24 -1.44
C VAL A 11 -5.94 1.52 -0.35
N THR A 12 -6.60 1.10 0.72
CA THR A 12 -5.97 0.32 1.78
C THR A 12 -6.72 -0.99 1.99
N GLY A 13 -6.05 -1.97 2.55
CA GLY A 13 -6.69 -3.23 2.89
C GLY A 13 -5.68 -4.23 3.45
N VAL A 14 -6.20 -5.37 3.92
CA VAL A 14 -5.40 -6.47 4.43
C VAL A 14 -5.52 -7.64 3.47
N ILE A 15 -4.37 -8.03 2.89
CA ILE A 15 -4.32 -9.06 1.85
C ILE A 15 -4.27 -10.46 2.44
N GLY A 16 -4.75 -11.43 1.66
CA GLY A 16 -4.67 -12.83 1.99
C GLY A 16 -5.65 -13.26 3.07
N ALA A 17 -5.29 -14.29 3.81
CA ALA A 17 -6.17 -14.90 4.82
C ALA A 17 -6.13 -14.19 6.17
N ASP A 18 -5.51 -13.02 6.25
CA ASP A 18 -5.37 -12.26 7.49
C ASP A 18 -6.67 -11.59 7.90
N THR A 19 -7.05 -11.74 9.17
CA THR A 19 -8.25 -11.11 9.74
C THR A 19 -7.92 -9.97 10.69
N HIS A 20 -6.65 -9.63 10.87
CA HIS A 20 -6.22 -8.60 11.82
C HIS A 20 -6.29 -7.21 11.16
N ILE A 21 -7.37 -6.50 11.43
CA ILE A 21 -7.65 -5.21 10.78
C ILE A 21 -7.33 -3.97 11.62
N VAL A 22 -6.91 -4.15 12.88
CA VAL A 22 -6.71 -3.01 13.79
C VAL A 22 -5.64 -2.06 13.28
N GLY A 23 -4.48 -2.59 12.88
CA GLY A 23 -3.39 -1.76 12.34
C GLY A 23 -3.80 -1.04 11.05
N ASN A 24 -4.59 -1.71 10.21
CA ASN A 24 -5.07 -1.10 8.97
C ASN A 24 -6.06 0.03 9.26
N ARG A 25 -6.89 -0.11 10.28
CA ARG A 25 -7.82 0.96 10.70
C ARG A 25 -7.07 2.19 11.21
N ILE A 26 -6.00 1.97 11.99
CA ILE A 26 -5.16 3.07 12.48
C ILE A 26 -4.52 3.82 11.31
N LEU A 27 -3.99 3.07 10.35
CA LEU A 27 -3.42 3.65 9.14
C LEU A 27 -4.47 4.46 8.36
N THR A 28 -5.65 3.88 8.14
CA THR A 28 -6.74 4.55 7.44
C THR A 28 -7.12 5.86 8.10
N MET A 29 -7.30 5.84 9.42
CA MET A 29 -7.64 7.04 10.19
C MET A 29 -6.57 8.12 10.07
N GLY A 30 -5.30 7.73 10.15
CA GLY A 30 -4.18 8.65 10.01
C GLY A 30 -4.13 9.29 8.62
N LEU A 31 -4.36 8.51 7.59
CA LEU A 31 -4.40 8.99 6.20
C LEU A 31 -5.55 9.99 6.01
N GLU A 32 -6.74 9.66 6.49
CA GLU A 32 -7.90 10.55 6.38
C GLU A 32 -7.67 11.86 7.12
N LYS A 33 -7.08 11.79 8.30
CA LYS A 33 -6.75 12.98 9.10
C LYS A 33 -5.73 13.87 8.39
N ALA A 34 -4.85 13.27 7.59
CA ALA A 34 -3.85 14.03 6.81
C ALA A 34 -4.44 14.63 5.52
N GLY A 35 -5.72 14.38 5.22
CA GLY A 35 -6.39 14.96 4.06
C GLY A 35 -6.54 14.05 2.85
N TYR A 36 -6.15 12.79 2.95
CA TYR A 36 -6.32 11.84 1.87
C TYR A 36 -7.75 11.27 1.86
N LYS A 37 -8.25 10.98 0.66
CA LYS A 37 -9.46 10.17 0.53
C LYS A 37 -9.04 8.70 0.59
N VAL A 38 -9.62 7.94 1.51
CA VAL A 38 -9.23 6.54 1.70
C VAL A 38 -10.38 5.62 1.33
N VAL A 39 -10.05 4.62 0.51
CA VAL A 39 -10.96 3.53 0.17
C VAL A 39 -10.44 2.29 0.90
N SER A 40 -11.06 1.92 1.99
CA SER A 40 -10.64 0.80 2.82
C SER A 40 -11.40 -0.46 2.41
N LEU A 41 -10.66 -1.49 2.01
CA LEU A 41 -11.25 -2.76 1.57
C LEU A 41 -11.40 -3.77 2.71
N GLY A 42 -10.76 -3.51 3.85
CA GLY A 42 -10.86 -4.39 5.00
C GLY A 42 -9.96 -5.63 4.89
N ALA A 43 -10.32 -6.67 5.65
CA ALA A 43 -9.56 -7.91 5.71
C ALA A 43 -9.91 -8.87 4.57
N LEU A 44 -9.08 -9.88 4.36
CA LEU A 44 -9.29 -10.96 3.40
C LEU A 44 -9.45 -10.48 1.95
N THR A 45 -8.72 -9.42 1.59
CA THR A 45 -8.83 -8.83 0.26
C THR A 45 -7.74 -9.38 -0.65
N PRO A 46 -8.07 -10.06 -1.75
CA PRO A 46 -7.06 -10.54 -2.69
C PRO A 46 -6.52 -9.42 -3.57
N ALA A 47 -5.32 -9.61 -4.12
CA ALA A 47 -4.66 -8.60 -4.95
C ALA A 47 -5.55 -8.05 -6.08
N PRO A 48 -6.29 -8.86 -6.84
CA PRO A 48 -7.15 -8.32 -7.90
C PRO A 48 -8.19 -7.33 -7.42
N GLU A 49 -8.70 -7.50 -6.19
CA GLU A 49 -9.68 -6.57 -5.63
C GLU A 49 -9.07 -5.20 -5.31
N PHE A 50 -7.81 -5.17 -4.84
CA PHE A 50 -7.08 -3.92 -4.65
C PHE A 50 -6.96 -3.16 -5.97
N VAL A 51 -6.57 -3.86 -7.03
CA VAL A 51 -6.37 -3.26 -8.35
C VAL A 51 -7.70 -2.77 -8.91
N LYS A 52 -8.75 -3.56 -8.80
CA LYS A 52 -10.09 -3.17 -9.25
C LYS A 52 -10.57 -1.91 -8.55
N ALA A 53 -10.43 -1.85 -7.23
CA ALA A 53 -10.81 -0.67 -6.46
C ALA A 53 -10.00 0.56 -6.86
N ALA A 54 -8.71 0.39 -7.13
CA ALA A 54 -7.85 1.48 -7.55
C ALA A 54 -8.27 2.03 -8.93
N VAL A 55 -8.65 1.15 -9.85
CA VAL A 55 -9.17 1.58 -11.17
C VAL A 55 -10.48 2.33 -11.00
N GLU A 56 -11.42 1.77 -10.25
CA GLU A 56 -12.76 2.35 -10.08
C GLU A 56 -12.74 3.71 -9.38
N THR A 57 -11.78 3.92 -8.48
CA THR A 57 -11.69 5.17 -7.71
C THR A 57 -10.63 6.13 -8.24
N ALA A 58 -9.94 5.78 -9.32
CA ALA A 58 -8.81 6.55 -9.85
C ALA A 58 -7.77 6.83 -8.75
N ALA A 59 -7.41 5.80 -8.00
CA ALA A 59 -6.52 5.93 -6.85
C ALA A 59 -5.09 6.30 -7.26
N ASP A 60 -4.42 7.00 -6.37
CA ASP A 60 -3.04 7.45 -6.56
C ASP A 60 -2.03 6.53 -5.88
N ALA A 61 -2.48 5.75 -4.90
CA ALA A 61 -1.63 4.79 -4.18
C ALA A 61 -2.44 3.61 -3.67
N ILE A 62 -1.77 2.47 -3.50
CA ILE A 62 -2.31 1.28 -2.87
C ILE A 62 -1.38 0.91 -1.71
N LEU A 63 -1.95 0.80 -0.51
CA LEU A 63 -1.22 0.41 0.69
C LEU A 63 -1.76 -0.93 1.18
N VAL A 64 -0.91 -1.95 1.11
CA VAL A 64 -1.26 -3.33 1.43
C VAL A 64 -0.70 -3.70 2.80
N SER A 65 -1.53 -4.24 3.68
CA SER A 65 -1.09 -4.78 4.97
C SER A 65 -1.10 -6.31 4.92
N SER A 66 -0.04 -6.93 5.45
CA SER A 66 0.04 -8.39 5.58
C SER A 66 0.60 -8.70 6.96
N LEU A 67 -0.15 -9.44 7.78
CA LEU A 67 0.16 -9.61 9.20
C LEU A 67 0.55 -11.03 9.60
N TYR A 68 0.33 -12.02 8.74
CA TYR A 68 0.63 -13.43 9.07
C TYR A 68 1.97 -13.93 8.55
N GLY A 69 2.79 -13.05 7.95
CA GLY A 69 4.08 -13.48 7.44
C GLY A 69 4.01 -14.24 6.13
N GLN A 70 2.91 -14.16 5.40
CA GLN A 70 2.74 -14.79 4.07
C GLN A 70 2.73 -13.74 2.97
N GLY A 71 3.27 -12.56 3.24
CA GLY A 71 3.25 -11.45 2.30
C GLY A 71 3.91 -11.79 0.96
N GLU A 72 4.99 -12.59 0.98
CA GLU A 72 5.67 -12.98 -0.25
C GLU A 72 4.72 -13.70 -1.22
N LEU A 73 3.96 -14.70 -0.72
CA LEU A 73 3.02 -15.44 -1.55
C LEU A 73 1.85 -14.56 -2.00
N ASP A 74 1.31 -13.79 -1.08
CA ASP A 74 0.12 -12.98 -1.32
C ASP A 74 0.39 -11.81 -2.27
N CYS A 75 1.61 -11.27 -2.24
CA CYS A 75 1.97 -10.08 -3.01
C CYS A 75 2.66 -10.38 -4.34
N ARG A 76 2.94 -11.65 -4.62
CA ARG A 76 3.61 -12.03 -5.86
C ARG A 76 2.73 -11.68 -7.06
N GLY A 77 3.31 -10.99 -8.04
CA GLY A 77 2.58 -10.60 -9.24
C GLY A 77 1.68 -9.39 -9.07
N PHE A 78 1.67 -8.75 -7.91
CA PHE A 78 0.80 -7.59 -7.65
C PHE A 78 1.09 -6.44 -8.62
N ARG A 79 2.37 -6.10 -8.82
CA ARG A 79 2.74 -5.03 -9.77
C ARG A 79 2.30 -5.37 -11.18
N ASP A 80 2.39 -6.62 -11.60
CA ASP A 80 1.95 -7.04 -12.94
C ASP A 80 0.45 -6.80 -13.11
N LEU A 81 -0.37 -7.07 -12.10
CA LEU A 81 -1.79 -6.76 -12.13
C LEU A 81 -2.04 -5.27 -12.30
N CYS A 82 -1.25 -4.44 -11.63
CA CYS A 82 -1.34 -2.99 -11.77
C CYS A 82 -1.00 -2.56 -13.21
N VAL A 83 0.08 -3.10 -13.76
CA VAL A 83 0.50 -2.78 -15.13
C VAL A 83 -0.59 -3.19 -16.14
N GLU A 84 -1.13 -4.39 -16.01
CA GLU A 84 -2.20 -4.89 -16.88
C GLU A 84 -3.45 -4.02 -16.82
N ALA A 85 -3.71 -3.39 -15.68
CA ALA A 85 -4.88 -2.52 -15.49
C ALA A 85 -4.62 -1.06 -15.88
N GLY A 86 -3.45 -0.75 -16.40
CA GLY A 86 -3.08 0.61 -16.78
C GLY A 86 -2.59 1.46 -15.61
N LEU A 87 -2.19 0.83 -14.51
CA LEU A 87 -1.74 1.50 -13.29
C LEU A 87 -0.22 1.30 -13.07
N GLU A 88 0.56 1.32 -14.13
CA GLU A 88 2.00 1.03 -14.05
C GLU A 88 2.77 1.99 -13.15
N ARG A 89 2.25 3.20 -12.93
CA ARG A 89 2.92 4.22 -12.11
C ARG A 89 2.29 4.45 -10.74
N ILE A 90 1.28 3.66 -10.36
CA ILE A 90 0.65 3.83 -9.06
C ILE A 90 1.66 3.53 -7.94
N LEU A 91 1.62 4.32 -6.87
CA LEU A 91 2.45 4.02 -5.70
C LEU A 91 1.93 2.75 -5.02
N LEU A 92 2.82 1.84 -4.70
CA LEU A 92 2.46 0.54 -4.14
C LEU A 92 3.35 0.26 -2.93
N TYR A 93 2.75 0.30 -1.74
CA TYR A 93 3.44 0.06 -0.47
C TYR A 93 2.91 -1.22 0.17
N VAL A 94 3.77 -1.92 0.88
CA VAL A 94 3.39 -3.09 1.67
C VAL A 94 3.99 -2.98 3.06
N GLY A 95 3.27 -3.46 4.06
CA GLY A 95 3.75 -3.41 5.44
C GLY A 95 3.17 -4.52 6.31
N GLY A 96 3.70 -4.65 7.51
CA GLY A 96 3.29 -5.65 8.49
C GLY A 96 4.29 -6.80 8.62
N ASN A 97 3.84 -7.94 9.13
CA ASN A 97 4.67 -9.15 9.24
C ASN A 97 4.70 -9.86 7.90
N LEU A 98 5.69 -9.53 7.08
CA LEU A 98 5.73 -9.96 5.68
C LEU A 98 6.26 -11.38 5.47
N ILE A 99 7.14 -11.86 6.36
CA ILE A 99 7.77 -13.18 6.25
C ILE A 99 7.80 -13.85 7.62
N VAL A 100 7.50 -15.15 7.64
CA VAL A 100 7.58 -15.97 8.85
C VAL A 100 9.05 -16.17 9.26
N GLY A 101 9.33 -16.08 10.56
CA GLY A 101 10.65 -16.29 11.12
C GLY A 101 11.48 -15.02 11.23
N LYS A 102 12.73 -15.19 11.68
CA LYS A 102 13.63 -14.05 11.86
C LYS A 102 14.50 -13.87 10.63
N HIS A 103 14.29 -12.78 9.93
CA HIS A 103 15.08 -12.41 8.76
C HIS A 103 15.57 -10.97 8.92
N PRO A 104 16.80 -10.64 8.49
CA PRO A 104 17.24 -9.25 8.45
C PRO A 104 16.29 -8.43 7.61
N TRP A 105 15.93 -7.24 8.10
CA TRP A 105 14.94 -6.40 7.42
C TRP A 105 15.39 -6.00 6.01
N ASP A 106 16.68 -5.70 5.82
CA ASP A 106 17.21 -5.31 4.52
C ASP A 106 16.97 -6.38 3.44
N ILE A 107 17.04 -7.66 3.82
CA ILE A 107 16.76 -8.77 2.91
C ILE A 107 15.26 -8.82 2.57
N VAL A 108 14.41 -8.68 3.58
CA VAL A 108 12.96 -8.69 3.39
C VAL A 108 12.53 -7.50 2.51
N GLU A 109 13.04 -6.32 2.82
CA GLU A 109 12.74 -5.11 2.04
C GLU A 109 13.14 -5.29 0.57
N LYS A 110 14.35 -5.79 0.32
CA LYS A 110 14.81 -6.02 -1.05
C LYS A 110 13.89 -6.96 -1.80
N LEU A 111 13.44 -8.03 -1.15
CA LEU A 111 12.54 -9.00 -1.76
C LEU A 111 11.26 -8.33 -2.27
N PHE A 112 10.63 -7.50 -1.45
CA PHE A 112 9.39 -6.82 -1.84
C PHE A 112 9.62 -5.71 -2.87
N LEU A 113 10.73 -4.99 -2.77
CA LEU A 113 11.09 -4.00 -3.80
C LEU A 113 11.31 -4.69 -5.15
N ASP A 114 11.97 -5.86 -5.17
CA ASP A 114 12.18 -6.63 -6.38
C ASP A 114 10.87 -7.15 -6.98
N MET A 115 9.84 -7.33 -6.15
CA MET A 115 8.51 -7.71 -6.63
C MET A 115 7.72 -6.53 -7.23
N GLY A 116 8.27 -5.31 -7.17
CA GLY A 116 7.64 -4.14 -7.77
C GLY A 116 6.95 -3.20 -6.78
N PHE A 117 7.11 -3.41 -5.47
CA PHE A 117 6.62 -2.46 -4.47
C PHE A 117 7.58 -1.26 -4.40
N ASP A 118 7.02 -0.07 -4.23
CA ASP A 118 7.83 1.15 -4.11
C ASP A 118 8.46 1.26 -2.73
N ARG A 119 7.76 0.78 -1.70
CA ARG A 119 8.28 0.75 -0.33
C ARG A 119 7.71 -0.46 0.42
N ALA A 120 8.51 -0.97 1.34
CA ALA A 120 8.09 -2.00 2.28
C ALA A 120 8.33 -1.48 3.70
N ALA A 121 7.34 -1.60 4.57
CA ALA A 121 7.40 -1.10 5.94
C ALA A 121 7.58 -2.26 6.91
N PRO A 122 8.59 -2.22 7.80
CA PRO A 122 8.74 -3.25 8.83
C PRO A 122 7.62 -3.19 9.85
N PRO A 123 7.41 -4.29 10.61
CA PRO A 123 6.45 -4.27 11.71
C PRO A 123 6.73 -3.11 12.67
N GLY A 124 5.69 -2.45 13.13
CA GLY A 124 5.83 -1.32 14.05
C GLY A 124 6.10 0.02 13.38
N THR A 125 6.09 0.09 12.05
CA THR A 125 6.24 1.38 11.36
C THR A 125 5.07 2.30 11.72
N ARG A 126 5.40 3.54 12.07
CA ARG A 126 4.41 4.51 12.51
C ARG A 126 3.69 5.13 11.30
N VAL A 127 2.45 5.54 11.52
CA VAL A 127 1.64 6.20 10.48
C VAL A 127 2.36 7.45 9.97
N GLU A 128 2.99 8.22 10.86
CA GLU A 128 3.71 9.44 10.50
C GLU A 128 4.82 9.16 9.48
N THR A 129 5.50 8.03 9.61
CA THR A 129 6.54 7.62 8.66
C THR A 129 5.94 7.36 7.28
N VAL A 130 4.79 6.68 7.23
CA VAL A 130 4.09 6.41 5.97
C VAL A 130 3.62 7.71 5.32
N LEU A 131 3.12 8.65 6.13
CA LEU A 131 2.69 9.96 5.63
C LEU A 131 3.86 10.74 5.01
N ASP A 132 5.04 10.69 5.63
CA ASP A 132 6.24 11.32 5.10
C ASP A 132 6.65 10.69 3.78
N TRP A 133 6.60 9.37 3.69
CA TRP A 133 6.90 8.65 2.44
C TRP A 133 5.96 9.07 1.31
N LEU A 134 4.65 9.13 1.61
CA LEU A 134 3.66 9.50 0.61
C LEU A 134 3.88 10.92 0.10
N ALA A 135 4.14 11.87 1.00
CA ALA A 135 4.41 13.24 0.61
C ALA A 135 5.63 13.33 -0.30
N THR A 136 6.71 12.62 0.05
CA THR A 136 7.93 12.58 -0.74
C THR A 136 7.69 11.94 -2.11
N ASP A 137 7.02 10.80 -2.12
CA ASP A 137 6.83 10.04 -3.35
C ASP A 137 5.84 10.71 -4.31
N PHE A 138 4.77 11.32 -3.79
CA PHE A 138 3.85 12.08 -4.63
C PHE A 138 4.54 13.31 -5.23
N ALA A 139 5.38 13.99 -4.45
CA ALA A 139 6.15 15.13 -4.96
C ALA A 139 7.10 14.69 -6.07
N ALA A 140 7.77 13.56 -5.91
CA ALA A 140 8.67 13.01 -6.93
C ALA A 140 7.91 12.63 -8.20
N ARG A 141 6.72 12.06 -8.08
CA ARG A 141 5.88 11.72 -9.24
C ARG A 141 5.43 12.96 -9.98
N ALA A 142 5.07 14.01 -9.26
CA ALA A 142 4.61 15.26 -9.87
C ALA A 142 5.73 15.99 -10.61
N ALA A 143 7.00 15.82 -10.17
CA ALA A 143 8.15 16.42 -10.80
C ALA A 143 8.68 15.64 -12.01
N ALA A 144 8.22 14.41 -12.20
CA ALA A 144 8.70 13.54 -13.28
C ALA A 144 8.06 13.87 -14.63
#